data_fdbc1688d673d56ae4274a47a5b5fea1
#
_entry.id   fdbc1688d673d56ae4274a47a5b5fea1
#
_cell.length_a   1.000
_cell.length_b   1.000
_cell.length_c   1.000
_cell.angle_alpha   90.00
_cell.angle_beta   90.00
_cell.angle_gamma   90.00
#
_symmetry.space_group_name_H-M   'P 1'
#
loop_
_entity.id
_entity.type
_entity.pdbx_description
1 polymer ?
#
loop_
_entity_poly.entity_id
_entity_poly.type
_entity_poly.pdbx_seq_one_letter_code
_entity_poly.pdbx_strand_id
1 'polypeptide(L)'
;MKSKYLNIIITFLFLAVCSITSFSQSEFQPTVANEKFLEANNLYNDSKYEQSIQVYLQILDSGAHSSELYFNIGNAYYRLNDIANSILYYEKSLKLDSSDNDVINNLNMVKNALIDDIAVVPTSFFDEQLNKISNLLDYSLWGIVLILLSFIFLLFFIIYF
;
A
#
# COMPACT_ATOMS: atom_id res chain seq x y z
N MET A 1 35.17 -25.03 21.72
CA MET A 1 33.70 -25.07 21.42
C MET A 1 33.14 -23.70 20.94
N LYS A 2 33.46 -22.58 21.57
CA LYS A 2 32.95 -21.22 21.22
C LYS A 2 33.17 -20.79 19.76
N SER A 3 34.32 -21.20 19.14
CA SER A 3 34.61 -20.82 17.73
C SER A 3 33.71 -21.50 16.69
N LYS A 4 33.21 -22.72 16.92
CA LYS A 4 32.30 -23.39 15.99
C LYS A 4 30.92 -22.75 15.94
N TYR A 5 30.40 -22.30 17.07
CA TYR A 5 29.09 -21.59 17.12
C TYR A 5 29.17 -20.21 16.51
N LEU A 6 30.31 -19.53 16.70
CA LEU A 6 30.52 -18.23 16.07
C LEU A 6 30.47 -18.29 14.53
N ASN A 7 31.11 -19.30 13.93
CA ASN A 7 31.11 -19.52 12.49
C ASN A 7 29.71 -19.89 11.97
N ILE A 8 28.91 -20.65 12.72
CA ILE A 8 27.52 -20.98 12.35
C ILE A 8 26.64 -19.72 12.40
N ILE A 9 26.81 -18.88 13.40
CA ILE A 9 26.07 -17.62 13.52
C ILE A 9 26.41 -16.68 12.36
N ILE A 10 27.69 -16.54 12.02
CA ILE A 10 28.15 -15.68 10.90
C ILE A 10 27.60 -16.21 9.56
N THR A 11 27.57 -17.52 9.33
CA THR A 11 26.99 -18.10 8.10
C THR A 11 25.48 -17.91 8.03
N PHE A 12 24.76 -18.02 9.14
CA PHE A 12 23.32 -17.74 9.18
C PHE A 12 23.00 -16.26 8.94
N LEU A 13 23.80 -15.35 9.51
CA LEU A 13 23.68 -13.91 9.29
C LEU A 13 23.95 -13.55 7.83
N PHE A 14 24.97 -14.17 7.22
CA PHE A 14 25.30 -13.96 5.82
C PHE A 14 24.21 -14.48 4.87
N LEU A 15 23.62 -15.65 5.17
CA LEU A 15 22.48 -16.20 4.42
C LEU A 15 21.22 -15.32 4.55
N ALA A 16 20.96 -14.77 5.74
CA ALA A 16 19.84 -13.87 5.97
C ALA A 16 19.99 -12.55 5.20
N VAL A 17 21.22 -12.01 5.12
CA VAL A 17 21.50 -10.79 4.33
C VAL A 17 21.41 -11.07 2.83
N CYS A 18 21.89 -12.23 2.35
CA CYS A 18 21.78 -12.62 0.94
C CYS A 18 20.33 -12.83 0.47
N SER A 19 19.43 -13.30 1.35
CA SER A 19 18.01 -13.46 0.98
C SER A 19 17.25 -12.15 0.81
N ILE A 20 17.73 -11.07 1.41
CA ILE A 20 17.12 -9.73 1.28
C ILE A 20 17.46 -9.09 -0.07
N THR A 21 18.59 -9.45 -0.71
CA THR A 21 19.04 -8.86 -1.98
C THR A 21 18.42 -9.50 -3.22
N SER A 22 17.67 -10.58 -3.08
CA SER A 22 17.05 -11.30 -4.21
C SER A 22 15.61 -10.86 -4.50
N PHE A 23 15.12 -9.76 -3.89
CA PHE A 23 13.90 -9.13 -4.33
C PHE A 23 14.18 -8.47 -5.68
N SER A 24 13.89 -9.22 -6.75
CA SER A 24 13.98 -8.76 -8.13
C SER A 24 13.11 -7.51 -8.25
N GLN A 25 13.75 -6.36 -8.32
CA GLN A 25 13.11 -5.15 -8.84
C GLN A 25 12.74 -5.46 -10.30
N SER A 26 11.45 -5.69 -10.55
CA SER A 26 10.93 -5.52 -11.89
C SER A 26 11.33 -4.10 -12.31
N GLU A 27 12.13 -3.99 -13.35
CA GLU A 27 12.65 -2.71 -13.85
C GLU A 27 11.44 -1.86 -14.26
N PHE A 28 11.02 -1.00 -13.33
CA PHE A 28 9.92 -0.06 -13.55
C PHE A 28 10.38 0.90 -14.65
N GLN A 29 9.74 0.85 -15.81
CA GLN A 29 9.99 1.74 -16.95
C GLN A 29 9.11 3.00 -16.77
N PRO A 30 9.60 4.05 -16.10
CA PRO A 30 8.78 5.22 -15.75
C PRO A 30 8.26 5.96 -17.00
N THR A 31 8.97 5.88 -18.13
CA THR A 31 8.55 6.49 -19.39
C THR A 31 7.28 5.86 -19.96
N VAL A 32 7.20 4.52 -19.98
CA VAL A 32 6.03 3.79 -20.49
C VAL A 32 4.82 4.00 -19.60
N ALA A 33 5.01 4.01 -18.27
CA ALA A 33 3.92 4.27 -17.33
C ALA A 33 3.38 5.69 -17.49
N ASN A 34 4.25 6.69 -17.70
CA ASN A 34 3.84 8.08 -17.92
C ASN A 34 3.08 8.25 -19.25
N GLU A 35 3.53 7.61 -20.33
CA GLU A 35 2.82 7.64 -21.61
C GLU A 35 1.41 7.04 -21.49
N LYS A 36 1.29 5.87 -20.84
CA LYS A 36 -0.01 5.26 -20.58
C LYS A 36 -0.89 6.12 -19.67
N PHE A 37 -0.30 6.79 -18.69
CA PHE A 37 -1.03 7.68 -17.80
C PHE A 37 -1.65 8.87 -18.58
N LEU A 38 -0.88 9.47 -19.48
CA LEU A 38 -1.37 10.52 -20.37
C LEU A 38 -2.46 9.98 -21.33
N GLU A 39 -2.28 8.79 -21.89
CA GLU A 39 -3.30 8.13 -22.72
C GLU A 39 -4.59 7.94 -21.94
N ALA A 40 -4.52 7.41 -20.73
CA ALA A 40 -5.70 7.20 -19.88
C ALA A 40 -6.40 8.52 -19.52
N ASN A 41 -5.64 9.58 -19.22
CA ASN A 41 -6.19 10.91 -18.96
C ASN A 41 -6.90 11.47 -20.20
N ASN A 42 -6.35 11.28 -21.40
CA ASN A 42 -6.99 11.71 -22.66
C ASN A 42 -8.30 10.94 -22.89
N LEU A 43 -8.32 9.65 -22.67
CA LEU A 43 -9.53 8.83 -22.76
C LEU A 43 -10.60 9.29 -21.76
N TYR A 44 -10.19 9.61 -20.52
CA TYR A 44 -11.09 10.17 -19.52
C TYR A 44 -11.71 11.50 -19.98
N ASN A 45 -10.89 12.42 -20.52
CA ASN A 45 -11.33 13.70 -21.02
C ASN A 45 -12.27 13.56 -22.22
N ASP A 46 -12.06 12.53 -23.05
CA ASP A 46 -12.94 12.16 -24.16
C ASP A 46 -14.23 11.46 -23.69
N SER A 47 -14.47 11.35 -22.39
CA SER A 47 -15.60 10.63 -21.76
C SER A 47 -15.63 9.12 -22.06
N LYS A 48 -14.48 8.53 -22.45
CA LYS A 48 -14.31 7.09 -22.69
C LYS A 48 -13.84 6.41 -21.40
N TYR A 49 -14.67 6.47 -20.36
CA TYR A 49 -14.28 6.13 -18.99
C TYR A 49 -13.88 4.66 -18.82
N GLU A 50 -14.59 3.71 -19.47
CA GLU A 50 -14.24 2.28 -19.42
C GLU A 50 -12.86 2.02 -20.01
N GLN A 51 -12.54 2.66 -21.14
CA GLN A 51 -11.24 2.51 -21.79
C GLN A 51 -10.13 3.16 -20.94
N SER A 52 -10.40 4.33 -20.37
CA SER A 52 -9.49 4.99 -19.43
C SER A 52 -9.15 4.09 -18.25
N ILE A 53 -10.15 3.47 -17.61
CA ILE A 53 -9.95 2.53 -16.51
C ILE A 53 -9.06 1.34 -16.95
N GLN A 54 -9.30 0.77 -18.12
CA GLN A 54 -8.49 -0.34 -18.61
C GLN A 54 -7.01 0.02 -18.75
N VAL A 55 -6.71 1.23 -19.25
CA VAL A 55 -5.33 1.70 -19.39
C VAL A 55 -4.71 2.01 -18.02
N TYR A 56 -5.45 2.62 -17.09
CA TYR A 56 -4.98 2.82 -15.72
C TYR A 56 -4.68 1.49 -15.00
N LEU A 57 -5.53 0.47 -15.16
CA LEU A 57 -5.32 -0.84 -14.57
C LEU A 57 -4.06 -1.51 -15.13
N GLN A 58 -3.75 -1.35 -16.42
CA GLN A 58 -2.48 -1.84 -16.98
C GLN A 58 -1.26 -1.17 -16.35
N ILE A 59 -1.37 0.10 -15.91
CA ILE A 59 -0.30 0.77 -15.17
C ILE A 59 -0.13 0.12 -13.81
N LEU A 60 -1.23 -0.17 -13.09
CA LEU A 60 -1.18 -0.89 -11.80
C LEU A 60 -0.57 -2.28 -11.95
N ASP A 61 -0.94 -3.02 -13.00
CA ASP A 61 -0.42 -4.38 -13.29
C ASP A 61 1.08 -4.36 -13.57
N SER A 62 1.62 -3.24 -14.07
CA SER A 62 3.07 -3.05 -14.24
C SER A 62 3.81 -2.76 -12.92
N GLY A 63 3.10 -2.66 -11.79
CA GLY A 63 3.66 -2.38 -10.48
C GLY A 63 3.77 -0.89 -10.13
N ALA A 64 3.28 0.01 -10.99
CA ALA A 64 3.26 1.44 -10.69
C ALA A 64 2.04 1.80 -9.84
N HIS A 65 2.29 2.36 -8.67
CA HIS A 65 1.25 2.79 -7.72
C HIS A 65 1.49 4.23 -7.29
N SER A 66 0.49 5.09 -7.47
CA SER A 66 0.52 6.46 -6.96
C SER A 66 -0.86 6.89 -6.46
N SER A 67 -0.89 7.88 -5.56
CA SER A 67 -2.14 8.48 -5.08
C SER A 67 -2.95 9.02 -6.24
N GLU A 68 -2.31 9.76 -7.14
CA GLU A 68 -2.94 10.35 -8.32
C GLU A 68 -3.54 9.29 -9.27
N LEU A 69 -2.83 8.17 -9.51
CA LEU A 69 -3.35 7.07 -10.32
C LEU A 69 -4.64 6.50 -9.73
N TYR A 70 -4.63 6.21 -8.42
CA TYR A 70 -5.82 5.72 -7.74
C TYR A 70 -6.96 6.74 -7.74
N PHE A 71 -6.65 8.02 -7.54
CA PHE A 71 -7.64 9.09 -7.61
C PHE A 71 -8.33 9.15 -8.98
N ASN A 72 -7.55 9.10 -10.07
CA ASN A 72 -8.09 9.16 -11.42
C ASN A 72 -8.93 7.93 -11.77
N ILE A 73 -8.55 6.73 -11.30
CA ILE A 73 -9.38 5.52 -11.42
C ILE A 73 -10.70 5.71 -10.66
N GLY A 74 -10.65 6.23 -9.43
CA GLY A 74 -11.84 6.53 -8.63
C GLY A 74 -12.78 7.50 -9.33
N ASN A 75 -12.23 8.57 -9.94
CA ASN A 75 -12.98 9.51 -10.74
C ASN A 75 -13.65 8.84 -11.95
N ALA A 76 -12.94 7.97 -12.66
CA ALA A 76 -13.48 7.28 -13.83
C ALA A 76 -14.62 6.32 -13.45
N TYR A 77 -14.50 5.57 -12.36
CA TYR A 77 -15.59 4.75 -11.83
C TYR A 77 -16.79 5.59 -11.38
N TYR A 78 -16.54 6.74 -10.74
CA TYR A 78 -17.63 7.67 -10.39
C TYR A 78 -18.41 8.14 -11.60
N ARG A 79 -17.72 8.48 -12.71
CA ARG A 79 -18.36 8.88 -13.98
C ARG A 79 -19.21 7.77 -14.60
N LEU A 80 -18.89 6.50 -14.33
CA LEU A 80 -19.68 5.33 -14.72
C LEU A 80 -20.80 4.99 -13.73
N ASN A 81 -20.98 5.79 -12.67
CA ASN A 81 -21.90 5.53 -11.58
C ASN A 81 -21.59 4.20 -10.83
N ASP A 82 -20.35 3.71 -10.91
CA ASP A 82 -19.87 2.59 -10.11
C ASP A 82 -19.33 3.11 -8.76
N ILE A 83 -20.26 3.35 -7.87
CA ILE A 83 -20.01 3.98 -6.57
C ILE A 83 -19.07 3.12 -5.71
N ALA A 84 -19.24 1.80 -5.73
CA ALA A 84 -18.44 0.89 -4.91
C ALA A 84 -16.96 0.93 -5.30
N ASN A 85 -16.64 0.82 -6.58
CA ASN A 85 -15.27 0.91 -7.07
C ASN A 85 -14.70 2.33 -6.92
N SER A 86 -15.50 3.36 -7.10
CA SER A 86 -15.06 4.73 -6.86
C SER A 86 -14.58 4.92 -5.42
N ILE A 87 -15.35 4.50 -4.42
CA ILE A 87 -14.95 4.54 -3.01
C ILE A 87 -13.66 3.74 -2.78
N LEU A 88 -13.60 2.52 -3.28
CA LEU A 88 -12.44 1.64 -3.13
C LEU A 88 -11.14 2.34 -3.60
N TYR A 89 -11.18 2.97 -4.77
CA TYR A 89 -10.00 3.60 -5.35
C TYR A 89 -9.65 4.93 -4.68
N TYR A 90 -10.62 5.72 -4.22
CA TYR A 90 -10.34 6.89 -3.39
C TYR A 90 -9.71 6.51 -2.05
N GLU A 91 -10.16 5.44 -1.41
CA GLU A 91 -9.54 4.95 -0.17
C GLU A 91 -8.12 4.42 -0.39
N LYS A 92 -7.84 3.78 -1.54
CA LYS A 92 -6.47 3.41 -1.93
C LYS A 92 -5.58 4.64 -2.17
N SER A 93 -6.13 5.70 -2.76
CA SER A 93 -5.43 6.98 -2.94
C SER A 93 -5.05 7.59 -1.59
N LEU A 94 -5.99 7.68 -0.64
CA LEU A 94 -5.74 8.23 0.70
C LEU A 94 -4.79 7.37 1.55
N LYS A 95 -4.62 6.10 1.25
CA LYS A 95 -3.58 5.28 1.90
C LYS A 95 -2.17 5.71 1.50
N LEU A 96 -1.98 6.26 0.31
CA LEU A 96 -0.68 6.75 -0.17
C LEU A 96 -0.47 8.23 0.17
N ASP A 97 -1.53 9.03 0.09
CA ASP A 97 -1.53 10.43 0.52
C ASP A 97 -2.82 10.74 1.30
N SER A 98 -2.73 10.68 2.62
CA SER A 98 -3.86 10.91 3.53
C SER A 98 -4.27 12.37 3.64
N SER A 99 -3.50 13.30 3.10
CA SER A 99 -3.71 14.75 3.20
C SER A 99 -4.33 15.36 1.95
N ASP A 100 -4.55 14.59 0.90
CA ASP A 100 -5.14 15.07 -0.35
C ASP A 100 -6.62 15.47 -0.16
N ASN A 101 -6.86 16.77 -0.11
CA ASN A 101 -8.20 17.33 0.11
C ASN A 101 -9.16 17.04 -1.05
N ASP A 102 -8.67 16.93 -2.27
CA ASP A 102 -9.52 16.65 -3.44
C ASP A 102 -10.07 15.23 -3.36
N VAL A 103 -9.23 14.27 -2.97
CA VAL A 103 -9.64 12.89 -2.73
C VAL A 103 -10.62 12.80 -1.57
N ILE A 104 -10.35 13.49 -0.45
CA ILE A 104 -11.23 13.52 0.74
C ILE A 104 -12.61 14.06 0.36
N ASN A 105 -12.65 15.16 -0.37
CA ASN A 105 -13.90 15.79 -0.78
C ASN A 105 -14.70 14.90 -1.73
N ASN A 106 -14.05 14.30 -2.73
CA ASN A 106 -14.71 13.40 -3.66
C ASN A 106 -15.23 12.13 -2.95
N LEU A 107 -14.43 11.54 -2.05
CA LEU A 107 -14.86 10.40 -1.27
C LEU A 107 -16.09 10.70 -0.41
N ASN A 108 -16.11 11.87 0.26
CA ASN A 108 -17.24 12.29 1.06
C ASN A 108 -18.50 12.53 0.20
N MET A 109 -18.32 13.15 -0.98
CA MET A 109 -19.42 13.36 -1.91
C MET A 109 -20.03 12.03 -2.37
N VAL A 110 -19.19 11.05 -2.71
CA VAL A 110 -19.64 9.72 -3.15
C VAL A 110 -20.30 8.95 -2.01
N LYS A 111 -19.75 9.00 -0.79
CA LYS A 111 -20.35 8.36 0.39
C LYS A 111 -21.73 8.96 0.74
N ASN A 112 -21.88 10.26 0.60
CA ASN A 112 -23.16 10.93 0.85
C ASN A 112 -24.22 10.63 -0.23
N ALA A 113 -23.79 10.23 -1.44
CA ALA A 113 -24.71 9.79 -2.49
C ALA A 113 -25.21 8.35 -2.28
N LEU A 114 -24.60 7.57 -1.41
CA LEU A 114 -25.10 6.27 -0.98
C LEU A 114 -26.30 6.51 -0.04
N ILE A 115 -27.50 6.27 -0.55
CA ILE A 115 -28.76 6.42 0.22
C ILE A 115 -28.93 5.30 1.25
N ASP A 116 -28.01 4.35 1.31
CA ASP A 116 -28.08 3.21 2.22
C ASP A 116 -27.35 3.57 3.52
N ASP A 117 -28.14 3.86 4.55
CA ASP A 117 -27.68 4.04 5.93
C ASP A 117 -27.28 2.65 6.48
N ILE A 118 -26.14 2.15 5.98
CA ILE A 118 -25.54 0.93 6.51
C ILE A 118 -25.09 1.27 7.91
N ALA A 119 -25.85 0.79 8.90
CA ALA A 119 -25.50 0.90 10.31
C ALA A 119 -24.04 0.42 10.47
N VAL A 120 -23.15 1.34 10.78
CA VAL A 120 -21.72 1.04 11.00
C VAL A 120 -21.68 -0.01 12.11
N VAL A 121 -21.26 -1.22 11.77
CA VAL A 121 -21.03 -2.26 12.79
C VAL A 121 -19.98 -1.69 13.75
N PRO A 122 -20.31 -1.54 15.05
CA PRO A 122 -19.36 -0.97 16.00
C PRO A 122 -18.09 -1.82 15.97
N THR A 123 -16.98 -1.17 15.71
CA THR A 123 -15.67 -1.83 15.75
C THR A 123 -15.46 -2.44 17.12
N SER A 124 -15.01 -3.69 17.17
CA SER A 124 -14.67 -4.34 18.44
C SER A 124 -13.63 -3.48 19.19
N PHE A 125 -13.76 -3.43 20.52
CA PHE A 125 -12.77 -2.76 21.38
C PHE A 125 -11.32 -3.19 21.03
N PHE A 126 -11.12 -4.46 20.66
CA PHE A 126 -9.83 -4.99 20.24
C PHE A 126 -9.36 -4.39 18.92
N ASP A 127 -10.25 -4.21 17.93
CA ASP A 127 -9.91 -3.62 16.65
C ASP A 127 -9.48 -2.15 16.79
N GLU A 128 -10.16 -1.42 17.68
CA GLU A 128 -9.79 -0.04 17.99
C GLU A 128 -8.39 0.06 18.63
N GLN A 129 -8.08 -0.82 19.58
CA GLN A 129 -6.77 -0.85 20.22
C GLN A 129 -5.68 -1.30 19.26
N LEU A 130 -5.93 -2.32 18.44
CA LEU A 130 -4.98 -2.77 17.42
C LEU A 130 -4.71 -1.68 16.38
N ASN A 131 -5.73 -0.96 15.93
CA ASN A 131 -5.57 0.15 15.01
C ASN A 131 -4.77 1.31 15.64
N LYS A 132 -4.99 1.63 16.92
CA LYS A 132 -4.17 2.62 17.61
C LYS A 132 -2.70 2.22 17.67
N ILE A 133 -2.41 0.95 17.97
CA ILE A 133 -1.03 0.44 18.04
C ILE A 133 -0.40 0.40 16.64
N SER A 134 -1.10 -0.11 15.64
CA SER A 134 -0.57 -0.20 14.27
C SER A 134 -0.28 1.16 13.65
N ASN A 135 -1.07 2.19 14.00
CA ASN A 135 -0.91 3.55 13.50
C ASN A 135 0.11 4.39 14.28
N LEU A 136 0.69 3.86 15.38
CA LEU A 136 1.75 4.57 16.13
C LEU A 136 3.04 4.74 15.34
N LEU A 137 3.33 3.83 14.43
CA LEU A 137 4.56 3.81 13.66
C LEU A 137 4.23 3.47 12.20
N ASP A 138 4.96 4.06 11.28
CA ASP A 138 4.92 3.68 9.87
C ASP A 138 5.42 2.23 9.65
N TYR A 139 4.98 1.57 8.59
CA TYR A 139 5.34 0.17 8.29
C TYR A 139 6.85 -0.09 8.28
N SER A 140 7.63 0.88 7.79
CA SER A 140 9.09 0.81 7.79
C SER A 140 9.67 0.80 9.19
N LEU A 141 9.10 1.57 10.11
CA LEU A 141 9.53 1.64 11.51
C LEU A 141 9.15 0.38 12.27
N TRP A 142 7.99 -0.23 12.00
CA TRP A 142 7.62 -1.54 12.56
C TRP A 142 8.62 -2.62 12.15
N GLY A 143 9.10 -2.60 10.90
CA GLY A 143 10.16 -3.50 10.44
C GLY A 143 11.45 -3.36 11.24
N ILE A 144 11.89 -2.13 11.50
CA ILE A 144 13.09 -1.85 12.31
C ILE A 144 12.91 -2.34 13.75
N VAL A 145 11.74 -2.09 14.37
CA VAL A 145 11.43 -2.56 15.73
C VAL A 145 11.52 -4.08 15.84
N LEU A 146 10.96 -4.82 14.87
CA LEU A 146 11.03 -6.28 14.85
C LEU A 146 12.46 -6.81 14.72
N ILE A 147 13.29 -6.16 13.90
CA ILE A 147 14.71 -6.48 13.76
C ILE A 147 15.44 -6.26 15.08
N LEU A 148 15.23 -5.13 15.74
CA LEU A 148 15.85 -4.82 17.04
C LEU A 148 15.44 -5.82 18.13
N LEU A 149 14.15 -6.18 18.21
CA LEU A 149 13.65 -7.20 19.14
C LEU A 149 14.29 -8.57 18.89
N SER A 150 14.47 -8.94 17.63
CA SER A 150 15.16 -10.17 17.23
C SER A 150 16.62 -10.18 17.72
N PHE A 151 17.34 -9.06 17.57
CA PHE A 151 18.71 -8.95 18.09
C PHE A 151 18.79 -9.01 19.61
N ILE A 152 17.87 -8.36 20.31
CA ILE A 152 17.78 -8.42 21.78
C ILE A 152 17.52 -9.85 22.25
N PHE A 153 16.59 -10.56 21.61
CA PHE A 153 16.29 -11.95 21.90
C PHE A 153 17.51 -12.84 21.70
N LEU A 154 18.26 -12.66 20.61
CA LEU A 154 19.48 -13.41 20.32
C LEU A 154 20.56 -13.15 21.36
N LEU A 155 20.72 -11.91 21.81
CA LEU A 155 21.66 -11.53 22.89
C LEU A 155 21.30 -12.22 24.20
N PHE A 156 20.03 -12.20 24.61
CA PHE A 156 19.58 -12.92 25.81
C PHE A 156 19.81 -14.42 25.71
N PHE A 157 19.56 -15.00 24.53
CA PHE A 157 19.80 -16.41 24.28
C PHE A 157 21.28 -16.78 24.45
N ILE A 158 22.21 -15.95 23.92
CA ILE A 158 23.67 -16.18 24.05
C ILE A 158 24.14 -16.02 25.49
N ILE A 159 23.55 -15.13 26.27
CA ILE A 159 23.91 -14.91 27.69
C ILE A 159 23.42 -16.08 28.56
N TYR A 160 22.23 -16.63 28.24
CA TYR A 160 21.61 -17.68 29.03
C TYR A 160 22.22 -19.06 28.75
N PHE A 161 22.65 -19.33 27.50
CA PHE A 161 23.31 -20.59 27.11
C PHE A 161 24.82 -20.42 26.92
#